data_9a8f8017e9a87c14cba0d9510dad5715
#
_entry.id   9a8f8017e9a87c14cba0d9510dad5715
#
_cell.length_a   1.000
_cell.length_b   1.000
_cell.length_c   1.000
_cell.angle_alpha   90.00
_cell.angle_beta   90.00
_cell.angle_gamma   90.00
#
_symmetry.space_group_name_H-M   'P 1'
#
loop_
_entity.id
_entity.type
_entity.pdbx_description
1 polymer ?
#
loop_
_entity_poly.entity_id
_entity_poly.type
_entity_poly.pdbx_seq_one_letter_code
_entity_poly.pdbx_strand_id
1 'polypeptide(L)'
;MLHHIEIYVSDLSKTNEFWEWFLTELGYVQFQKWDHGISWKHGETYLVFVQAEERYLDVPYHRCRVGLNHLAFHARSKEHVDEITEVLIEKGIPILYQNKHPYAGGKNYYAVFFEDPDRIKVELVAPSMNEGIS
;
A
#
# COMPACT_ATOMS: atom_id res chain seq x y z
N MET A 1 -15.61 -10.13 6.06
CA MET A 1 -14.16 -9.85 6.23
C MET A 1 -13.36 -10.49 5.11
N LEU A 2 -12.41 -9.75 4.54
CA LEU A 2 -11.57 -10.29 3.47
C LEU A 2 -10.65 -11.39 3.97
N HIS A 3 -10.54 -12.48 3.20
CA HIS A 3 -9.57 -13.54 3.46
C HIS A 3 -8.21 -13.14 2.87
N HIS A 4 -8.17 -12.80 1.59
CA HIS A 4 -6.96 -12.32 0.94
C HIS A 4 -7.27 -11.61 -0.36
N ILE A 5 -6.30 -10.86 -0.85
CA ILE A 5 -6.33 -10.19 -2.15
C ILE A 5 -5.08 -10.62 -2.90
N GLU A 6 -5.23 -11.03 -4.15
CA GLU A 6 -4.11 -11.38 -5.01
C GLU A 6 -3.94 -10.32 -6.10
N ILE A 7 -2.72 -9.81 -6.24
CA ILE A 7 -2.39 -8.72 -7.15
C ILE A 7 -1.28 -9.18 -8.09
N TYR A 8 -1.51 -9.09 -9.40
CA TYR A 8 -0.46 -9.29 -10.38
C TYR A 8 0.41 -8.05 -10.46
N VAL A 9 1.72 -8.25 -10.57
CA VAL A 9 2.70 -7.16 -10.58
C VAL A 9 3.64 -7.31 -11.77
N SER A 10 4.21 -6.21 -12.24
CA SER A 10 5.06 -6.21 -13.42
C SER A 10 6.48 -6.70 -13.14
N ASP A 11 6.98 -6.47 -11.93
CA ASP A 11 8.32 -6.87 -11.50
C ASP A 11 8.27 -7.25 -10.03
N LEU A 12 8.19 -8.55 -9.74
CA LEU A 12 8.01 -9.04 -8.38
C LEU A 12 9.14 -8.60 -7.45
N SER A 13 10.38 -8.55 -7.94
CA SER A 13 11.52 -8.14 -7.13
C SER A 13 11.37 -6.70 -6.63
N LYS A 14 11.05 -5.78 -7.52
CA LYS A 14 10.82 -4.38 -7.15
C LYS A 14 9.60 -4.21 -6.27
N THR A 15 8.53 -4.92 -6.60
CA THR A 15 7.30 -4.90 -5.81
C THR A 15 7.57 -5.37 -4.38
N ASN A 16 8.30 -6.46 -4.23
CA ASN A 16 8.58 -6.98 -2.89
C ASN A 16 9.52 -6.08 -2.10
N GLU A 17 10.49 -5.45 -2.74
CA GLU A 17 11.36 -4.49 -2.06
C GLU A 17 10.55 -3.37 -1.40
N PHE A 18 9.55 -2.83 -2.11
CA PHE A 18 8.66 -1.80 -1.57
C PHE A 18 7.73 -2.36 -0.49
N TRP A 19 6.98 -3.42 -0.83
CA TRP A 19 5.93 -3.93 0.07
C TRP A 19 6.47 -4.62 1.31
N GLU A 20 7.63 -5.27 1.22
CA GLU A 20 8.30 -5.83 2.41
C GLU A 20 8.57 -4.75 3.44
N TRP A 21 9.16 -3.63 3.01
CA TRP A 21 9.40 -2.52 3.91
C TRP A 21 8.09 -1.99 4.50
N PHE A 22 7.14 -1.62 3.65
CA PHE A 22 5.92 -0.97 4.09
C PHE A 22 5.07 -1.88 4.97
N LEU A 23 4.84 -3.11 4.55
CA LEU A 23 4.00 -4.03 5.31
C LEU A 23 4.64 -4.46 6.61
N THR A 24 5.97 -4.62 6.65
CA THR A 24 6.69 -4.91 7.89
C THR A 24 6.51 -3.77 8.91
N GLU A 25 6.56 -2.53 8.44
CA GLU A 25 6.30 -1.36 9.31
C GLU A 25 4.88 -1.36 9.88
N LEU A 26 3.93 -1.98 9.19
CA LEU A 26 2.55 -2.10 9.64
C LEU A 26 2.28 -3.35 10.48
N GLY A 27 3.30 -4.19 10.68
CA GLY A 27 3.14 -5.41 11.47
C GLY A 27 2.77 -6.65 10.69
N TYR A 28 2.80 -6.61 9.37
CA TYR A 28 2.62 -7.80 8.54
C TYR A 28 3.86 -8.66 8.60
N VAL A 29 3.68 -9.97 8.44
CA VAL A 29 4.78 -10.94 8.37
C VAL A 29 4.67 -11.72 7.07
N GLN A 30 5.82 -12.13 6.53
CA GLN A 30 5.84 -12.97 5.34
C GLN A 30 5.12 -14.27 5.64
N PHE A 31 4.23 -14.68 4.73
CA PHE A 31 3.40 -15.87 4.92
C PHE A 31 3.78 -16.99 3.96
N GLN A 32 3.64 -16.77 2.66
CA GLN A 32 3.97 -17.76 1.64
C GLN A 32 4.98 -17.17 0.67
N LYS A 33 5.85 -18.01 0.12
CA LYS A 33 6.81 -17.57 -0.90
C LYS A 33 7.06 -18.71 -1.87
N TRP A 34 7.00 -18.41 -3.14
CA TRP A 34 7.34 -19.34 -4.23
C TRP A 34 7.97 -18.56 -5.39
N ASP A 35 8.35 -19.25 -6.46
CA ASP A 35 9.11 -18.60 -7.56
C ASP A 35 8.42 -17.37 -8.13
N HIS A 36 7.09 -17.41 -8.24
CA HIS A 36 6.33 -16.35 -8.92
C HIS A 36 5.51 -15.48 -8.00
N GLY A 37 5.61 -15.67 -6.69
CA GLY A 37 4.79 -14.90 -5.78
C GLY A 37 5.26 -14.90 -4.34
N ILE A 38 4.69 -13.97 -3.58
CA ILE A 38 4.94 -13.82 -2.16
C ILE A 38 3.71 -13.22 -1.51
N SER A 39 3.42 -13.63 -0.29
CA SER A 39 2.31 -13.06 0.48
C SER A 39 2.75 -12.56 1.84
N TRP A 40 2.01 -11.57 2.33
CA TRP A 40 2.24 -10.91 3.61
C TRP A 40 0.95 -10.92 4.40
N LYS A 41 1.01 -11.36 5.64
CA LYS A 41 -0.18 -11.62 6.47
C LYS A 41 -0.19 -10.78 7.72
N HIS A 42 -1.37 -10.27 8.06
CA HIS A 42 -1.63 -9.60 9.33
C HIS A 42 -2.95 -10.14 9.88
N GLY A 43 -2.91 -10.73 11.06
CA GLY A 43 -4.09 -11.41 11.59
C GLY A 43 -4.49 -12.56 10.67
N GLU A 44 -5.72 -12.54 10.18
CA GLU A 44 -6.24 -13.58 9.31
C GLU A 44 -6.36 -13.16 7.84
N THR A 45 -5.90 -11.95 7.52
CA THR A 45 -5.97 -11.41 6.15
C THR A 45 -4.57 -11.30 5.57
N TYR A 46 -4.41 -11.65 4.29
CA TYR A 46 -3.13 -11.50 3.64
C TYR A 46 -3.25 -10.92 2.24
N LEU A 47 -2.14 -10.33 1.80
CA LEU A 47 -1.97 -9.77 0.46
C LEU A 47 -0.98 -10.65 -0.29
N VAL A 48 -1.31 -11.00 -1.52
CA VAL A 48 -0.49 -11.84 -2.38
C VAL A 48 -0.05 -11.03 -3.59
N PHE A 49 1.25 -11.01 -3.85
CA PHE A 49 1.81 -10.38 -5.05
C PHE A 49 2.37 -11.47 -5.95
N VAL A 50 1.93 -11.51 -7.20
CA VAL A 50 2.30 -12.53 -8.16
C VAL A 50 2.83 -11.88 -9.42
N GLN A 51 3.94 -12.40 -9.94
CA GLN A 51 4.52 -11.93 -11.19
C GLN A 51 3.54 -12.16 -12.33
N ALA A 52 3.17 -11.11 -13.04
CA ALA A 52 2.32 -11.24 -14.23
C ALA A 52 3.08 -11.97 -15.32
N GLU A 53 2.36 -12.78 -16.11
CA GLU A 53 2.95 -13.44 -17.26
C GLU A 53 3.36 -12.40 -18.32
N GLU A 54 4.50 -12.63 -18.96
CA GLU A 54 5.07 -11.67 -19.91
C GLU A 54 4.08 -11.22 -20.98
N ARG A 55 3.24 -12.13 -21.49
CA ARG A 55 2.25 -11.81 -22.53
C ARG A 55 1.21 -10.76 -22.12
N TYR A 56 1.07 -10.50 -20.81
CA TYR A 56 0.13 -9.51 -20.28
C TYR A 56 0.80 -8.22 -19.82
N LEU A 57 2.12 -8.08 -20.02
CA LEU A 57 2.84 -6.88 -19.62
C LEU A 57 2.74 -5.73 -20.64
N ASP A 58 2.11 -5.98 -21.79
CA ASP A 58 1.94 -4.97 -22.84
C ASP A 58 0.96 -3.86 -22.43
N VAL A 59 0.02 -4.14 -21.52
CA VAL A 59 -0.92 -3.13 -21.01
C VAL A 59 -0.69 -2.96 -19.50
N PRO A 60 -0.07 -1.84 -19.09
CA PRO A 60 0.21 -1.64 -17.67
C PRO A 60 -1.05 -1.32 -16.88
N TYR A 61 -0.96 -1.54 -15.57
CA TYR A 61 -2.01 -1.15 -14.63
C TYR A 61 -2.20 0.36 -14.64
N HIS A 62 -3.46 0.78 -14.47
CA HIS A 62 -3.80 2.19 -14.28
C HIS A 62 -4.97 2.29 -13.31
N ARG A 63 -4.80 3.05 -12.23
CA ARG A 63 -5.80 3.14 -11.17
C ARG A 63 -7.09 3.85 -11.56
N CYS A 64 -7.10 4.54 -12.68
CA CYS A 64 -8.31 5.21 -13.19
C CYS A 64 -9.12 4.35 -14.15
N ARG A 65 -8.66 3.14 -14.43
CA ARG A 65 -9.42 2.17 -15.24
C ARG A 65 -10.27 1.31 -14.34
N VAL A 66 -11.18 0.55 -14.93
CA VAL A 66 -12.00 -0.41 -14.19
C VAL A 66 -11.08 -1.37 -13.42
N GLY A 67 -11.33 -1.51 -12.12
CA GLY A 67 -10.53 -2.34 -11.24
C GLY A 67 -10.12 -1.57 -9.98
N LEU A 68 -8.98 -1.92 -9.43
CA LEU A 68 -8.51 -1.31 -8.19
C LEU A 68 -8.12 0.14 -8.38
N ASN A 69 -8.67 1.03 -7.55
CA ASN A 69 -8.23 2.43 -7.50
C ASN A 69 -7.08 2.60 -6.50
N HIS A 70 -7.23 2.11 -5.26
CA HIS A 70 -6.17 2.19 -4.28
C HIS A 70 -6.38 1.20 -3.13
N LEU A 71 -5.32 0.99 -2.37
CA LEU A 71 -5.34 0.21 -1.13
C LEU A 71 -5.10 1.17 0.03
N ALA A 72 -5.94 1.10 1.06
CA ALA A 72 -5.82 1.94 2.23
C ALA A 72 -5.52 1.07 3.46
N PHE A 73 -4.57 1.53 4.28
CA PHE A 73 -4.12 0.83 5.47
C PHE A 73 -4.27 1.70 6.71
N HIS A 74 -4.50 1.07 7.84
CA HIS A 74 -4.56 1.75 9.13
C HIS A 74 -3.15 2.06 9.65
N ALA A 75 -2.92 3.33 9.99
CA ALA A 75 -1.75 3.70 10.78
C ALA A 75 -2.11 3.62 12.27
N ARG A 76 -1.09 3.51 13.12
CA ARG A 76 -1.28 3.47 14.56
C ARG A 76 -1.67 4.85 15.13
N SER A 77 -1.19 5.92 14.49
CA SER A 77 -1.34 7.29 14.97
C SER A 77 -1.00 8.28 13.86
N LYS A 78 -1.25 9.56 14.11
CA LYS A 78 -0.79 10.64 13.22
C LYS A 78 0.74 10.66 13.12
N GLU A 79 1.42 10.43 14.25
CA GLU A 79 2.88 10.36 14.29
C GLU A 79 3.40 9.23 13.40
N HIS A 80 2.71 8.11 13.34
CA HIS A 80 3.07 6.99 12.47
C HIS A 80 2.95 7.39 10.98
N VAL A 81 1.89 8.11 10.63
CA VAL A 81 1.74 8.65 9.26
C VAL A 81 2.92 9.56 8.92
N ASP A 82 3.32 10.43 9.86
CA ASP A 82 4.44 11.35 9.65
C ASP A 82 5.77 10.62 9.50
N GLU A 83 6.03 9.60 10.32
CA GLU A 83 7.23 8.79 10.24
C GLU A 83 7.35 8.09 8.88
N ILE A 84 6.27 7.47 8.42
CA ILE A 84 6.24 6.81 7.11
C ILE A 84 6.43 7.83 6.00
N THR A 85 5.82 9.00 6.11
CA THR A 85 5.98 10.07 5.13
C THR A 85 7.45 10.47 4.98
N GLU A 86 8.18 10.60 6.10
CA GLU A 86 9.60 10.94 6.06
C GLU A 86 10.43 9.85 5.37
N VAL A 87 10.14 8.58 5.65
CA VAL A 87 10.84 7.46 5.00
C VAL A 87 10.55 7.43 3.50
N LEU A 88 9.31 7.69 3.10
CA LEU A 88 8.96 7.79 1.67
C LEU A 88 9.78 8.86 0.97
N ILE A 89 9.91 10.02 1.59
CA ILE A 89 10.70 11.13 1.05
C ILE A 89 12.17 10.72 0.93
N GLU A 90 12.74 10.11 1.96
CA GLU A 90 14.11 9.62 1.95
C GLU A 90 14.36 8.59 0.85
N LYS A 91 13.38 7.75 0.57
CA LYS A 91 13.45 6.74 -0.50
C LYS A 91 13.23 7.32 -1.90
N GLY A 92 12.88 8.60 -1.98
CA GLY A 92 12.57 9.23 -3.26
C GLY A 92 11.22 8.85 -3.83
N ILE A 93 10.31 8.35 -3.01
CA ILE A 93 8.96 8.00 -3.43
C ILE A 93 8.07 9.25 -3.34
N PRO A 94 7.50 9.72 -4.45
CA PRO A 94 6.70 10.95 -4.44
C PRO A 94 5.44 10.81 -3.57
N ILE A 95 5.17 11.85 -2.79
CA ILE A 95 3.92 11.96 -2.05
C ILE A 95 2.88 12.56 -3.00
N LEU A 96 1.75 11.88 -3.12
CA LEU A 96 0.63 12.38 -3.92
C LEU A 96 -0.11 13.48 -3.16
N TYR A 97 -0.66 14.44 -3.91
CA TYR A 97 -1.46 15.51 -3.35
C TYR A 97 -0.69 16.35 -2.30
N GLN A 98 0.57 16.65 -2.56
CA GLN A 98 1.44 17.37 -1.63
C GLN A 98 0.84 18.67 -1.13
N ASN A 99 0.15 19.40 -1.99
CA ASN A 99 -0.46 20.68 -1.65
C ASN A 99 -1.60 20.55 -0.63
N LYS A 100 -2.12 19.35 -0.44
CA LYS A 100 -3.21 19.06 0.50
C LYS A 100 -2.77 18.16 1.65
N HIS A 101 -1.60 17.53 1.52
CA HIS A 101 -1.07 16.64 2.55
C HIS A 101 -0.96 17.38 3.88
N PRO A 102 -1.34 16.80 5.03
CA PRO A 102 -1.83 15.45 5.25
C PRO A 102 -3.36 15.29 5.19
N TYR A 103 -4.06 16.25 4.63
CA TYR A 103 -5.52 16.28 4.61
C TYR A 103 -6.10 16.11 3.19
N ALA A 104 -5.39 15.41 2.32
CA ALA A 104 -5.85 15.18 0.96
C ALA A 104 -7.17 14.38 0.91
N GLY A 105 -7.41 13.53 1.90
CA GLY A 105 -8.64 12.73 1.98
C GLY A 105 -9.81 13.45 2.64
N GLY A 106 -9.58 14.64 3.24
CA GLY A 106 -10.64 15.39 3.91
C GLY A 106 -10.14 16.10 5.16
N LYS A 107 -10.98 16.99 5.69
CA LYS A 107 -10.63 17.91 6.79
C LYS A 107 -10.13 17.22 8.06
N ASN A 108 -10.72 16.06 8.41
CA ASN A 108 -10.38 15.32 9.62
C ASN A 108 -9.77 13.97 9.29
N TYR A 109 -9.21 13.84 8.10
CA TYR A 109 -8.71 12.59 7.56
C TYR A 109 -7.20 12.72 7.37
N TYR A 110 -6.44 12.30 8.39
CA TYR A 110 -5.00 12.47 8.43
C TYR A 110 -4.33 11.27 7.76
N ALA A 111 -3.78 11.47 6.58
CA ALA A 111 -3.28 10.37 5.76
C ALA A 111 -2.13 10.81 4.86
N VAL A 112 -1.35 9.84 4.41
CA VAL A 112 -0.37 10.02 3.34
C VAL A 112 -0.76 9.12 2.17
N PHE A 113 -0.66 9.66 0.96
CA PHE A 113 -0.93 8.95 -0.29
C PHE A 113 0.35 8.89 -1.12
N PHE A 114 0.63 7.71 -1.66
CA PHE A 114 1.84 7.48 -2.46
C PHE A 114 1.59 6.36 -3.45
N GLU A 115 2.60 5.97 -4.21
CA GLU A 115 2.47 4.93 -5.24
C GLU A 115 3.50 3.83 -5.03
N ASP A 116 3.10 2.59 -5.33
CA ASP A 116 4.03 1.47 -5.39
C ASP A 116 4.76 1.44 -6.74
N PRO A 117 5.66 0.47 -7.00
CA PRO A 117 6.39 0.42 -8.28
C PRO A 117 5.53 0.31 -9.53
N ASP A 118 4.32 -0.26 -9.43
CA ASP A 118 3.38 -0.33 -10.55
C ASP A 118 2.41 0.85 -10.58
N ARG A 119 2.64 1.86 -9.74
CA ARG A 119 1.79 3.03 -9.59
C ARG A 119 0.42 2.73 -9.01
N ILE A 120 0.31 1.64 -8.26
CA ILE A 120 -0.87 1.40 -7.43
C ILE A 120 -0.85 2.46 -6.33
N LYS A 121 -1.95 3.21 -6.21
CA LYS A 121 -2.06 4.22 -5.16
C LYS A 121 -2.23 3.53 -3.81
N VAL A 122 -1.45 3.98 -2.84
CA VAL A 122 -1.46 3.44 -1.48
C VAL A 122 -1.76 4.58 -0.53
N GLU A 123 -2.56 4.29 0.46
CA GLU A 123 -2.96 5.26 1.49
C GLU A 123 -2.64 4.68 2.86
N LEU A 124 -2.07 5.50 3.73
CA LEU A 124 -1.90 5.17 5.13
C LEU A 124 -2.63 6.23 5.94
N VAL A 125 -3.66 5.82 6.70
CA VAL A 125 -4.55 6.75 7.39
C VAL A 125 -4.53 6.54 8.89
N ALA A 126 -4.40 7.64 9.64
CA ALA A 126 -4.42 7.62 11.09
C ALA A 126 -5.84 7.40 11.62
N PRO A 127 -5.99 6.83 12.82
CA PRO A 127 -7.31 6.70 13.45
C PRO A 127 -7.97 8.07 13.60
N SER A 128 -9.26 8.14 13.30
CA SER A 128 -10.03 9.33 13.61
C SER A 128 -10.39 9.32 15.09
N MET A 129 -10.71 10.52 15.65
CA MET A 129 -11.11 10.61 17.06
C MET A 129 -12.37 9.82 17.37
N ASN A 130 -13.16 9.48 16.34
CA ASN A 130 -14.42 8.76 16.50
C ASN A 130 -14.31 7.25 16.29
N GLU A 131 -13.19 6.75 15.78
CA GLU A 131 -13.05 5.33 15.46
C GLU A 131 -12.99 4.42 16.70
N GLY A 132 -12.58 4.94 17.84
CA GLY A 132 -12.51 4.17 19.07
C GLY A 132 -13.80 4.17 19.88
N ILE A 133 -14.86 4.81 19.43
CA ILE A 133 -16.11 4.99 20.17
C ILE A 133 -17.20 4.01 19.73
N SER A 134 -17.09 3.50 18.54
CA SER A 134 -18.11 2.60 17.98
C SER A 134 -18.10 1.18 18.56
#